data_9427b20a641c179168ef9e092d45647e
#
_entry.id   9427b20a641c179168ef9e092d45647e
#
_cell.length_a   1.000
_cell.length_b   1.000
_cell.length_c   1.000
_cell.angle_alpha   90.00
_cell.angle_beta   90.00
_cell.angle_gamma   90.00
#
_symmetry.space_group_name_H-M   'P 1'
#
loop_
_entity.id
_entity.type
_entity.pdbx_description
1 polymer ?
#
loop_
_entity_poly.entity_id
_entity_poly.type
_entity_poly.pdbx_seq_one_letter_code
_entity_poly.pdbx_strand_id
1 'polypeptide(L)'
;MPPMLLGNIGGISAHNTQAWNYDSVPVFLYLAECPWEHCTIIELKTLSLPEKIMNMTKEEKYLALLPQIQALLAGETDEVARMSNIVAMLNSEFGFWWTGFYRVASSEELVLGPFQGPVACMRIAKGRGVCGTSWNEERTVIVPDVELFPGHIACSSESRSEIVVPCWKRGRIAAVLDIDSKDLNTFDEVDRKYLEEVTSLLYGKERDIWFAAGCFWGAQKFFKLVDGVVFTEVGFANGWETDPTYKQVYTDETGHAECVHVRYDPEKVSLERLVNLFLNMIDPFSLNKQGEDEGTRYRTGVYYDNGEDREVIETVLGSFENKAGRKSAVELQPLRCFYKAEEYHQNYLDKNPGGYCHLSPAIFELARMKPHE
;
A
#
# COMPACT_ATOMS: atom_id res chain seq x y z
N MET A 1 -52.99 -26.50 -6.51
CA MET A 1 -52.38 -25.46 -7.34
C MET A 1 -51.10 -26.03 -7.93
N PRO A 2 -50.89 -25.94 -9.24
CA PRO A 2 -49.93 -26.76 -9.99
C PRO A 2 -48.48 -26.28 -9.91
N PRO A 3 -47.50 -27.14 -10.16
CA PRO A 3 -46.07 -26.79 -10.17
C PRO A 3 -45.67 -26.17 -11.51
N MET A 4 -44.85 -25.11 -11.44
CA MET A 4 -44.26 -24.48 -12.62
C MET A 4 -43.03 -25.26 -13.11
N LEU A 5 -43.00 -25.43 -14.42
CA LEU A 5 -42.06 -26.11 -15.26
C LEU A 5 -40.61 -25.56 -15.12
N LEU A 6 -39.71 -26.49 -14.87
CA LEU A 6 -38.27 -26.32 -15.10
C LEU A 6 -37.98 -26.55 -16.59
N GLY A 7 -37.46 -25.49 -17.24
CA GLY A 7 -36.95 -25.61 -18.60
C GLY A 7 -35.61 -26.36 -18.64
N ASN A 8 -35.55 -27.33 -19.54
CA ASN A 8 -34.38 -28.12 -19.89
C ASN A 8 -33.22 -27.25 -20.39
N ILE A 9 -32.09 -27.34 -19.71
CA ILE A 9 -30.78 -27.00 -20.29
C ILE A 9 -29.97 -28.29 -20.31
N GLY A 10 -29.59 -28.69 -21.51
CA GLY A 10 -29.02 -29.97 -21.85
C GLY A 10 -27.70 -30.31 -21.21
N GLY A 11 -27.63 -31.57 -20.81
CA GLY A 11 -26.49 -32.48 -20.93
C GLY A 11 -25.20 -32.10 -20.22
N ILE A 12 -25.12 -32.26 -18.86
CA ILE A 12 -23.87 -32.63 -18.22
C ILE A 12 -24.14 -33.87 -17.38
N SER A 13 -23.55 -34.97 -17.83
CA SER A 13 -23.60 -36.28 -17.19
C SER A 13 -22.85 -36.23 -15.84
N ALA A 14 -23.59 -36.57 -14.77
CA ALA A 14 -23.01 -36.83 -13.46
C ALA A 14 -22.31 -38.20 -13.47
N HIS A 15 -20.98 -38.21 -13.47
CA HIS A 15 -20.16 -39.33 -12.96
C HIS A 15 -18.77 -38.80 -12.59
N ASN A 16 -18.51 -38.70 -11.32
CA ASN A 16 -17.34 -39.13 -10.54
C ASN A 16 -17.15 -38.26 -9.32
N THR A 17 -17.72 -38.70 -8.21
CA THR A 17 -17.23 -38.33 -6.89
C THR A 17 -15.92 -39.09 -6.65
N GLN A 18 -14.78 -38.54 -6.98
CA GLN A 18 -13.50 -38.99 -6.46
C GLN A 18 -13.17 -38.19 -5.19
N ALA A 19 -12.94 -38.94 -4.11
CA ALA A 19 -12.44 -38.43 -2.87
C ALA A 19 -11.08 -37.76 -3.12
N TRP A 20 -10.96 -36.50 -2.69
CA TRP A 20 -9.71 -35.74 -2.78
C TRP A 20 -8.73 -36.30 -1.74
N ASN A 21 -7.63 -36.82 -2.21
CA ASN A 21 -6.50 -37.23 -1.38
C ASN A 21 -5.55 -36.04 -1.28
N TYR A 22 -5.26 -35.59 -0.07
CA TYR A 22 -4.53 -34.33 0.21
C TYR A 22 -3.00 -34.37 -0.07
N ASP A 23 -2.50 -35.38 -0.77
CA ASP A 23 -1.06 -35.60 -0.98
C ASP A 23 -0.49 -34.99 -2.28
N SER A 24 -1.22 -34.14 -3.00
CA SER A 24 -0.70 -33.47 -4.18
C SER A 24 -1.27 -32.05 -4.30
N VAL A 25 -0.42 -31.05 -4.01
CA VAL A 25 -0.74 -29.62 -4.20
C VAL A 25 -0.50 -29.24 -5.66
N PRO A 26 -1.52 -28.75 -6.41
CA PRO A 26 -1.29 -28.25 -7.76
C PRO A 26 -0.62 -26.86 -7.70
N VAL A 27 0.49 -26.74 -8.39
CA VAL A 27 1.15 -25.44 -8.65
C VAL A 27 0.36 -24.73 -9.75
N PHE A 28 -0.30 -23.60 -9.42
CA PHE A 28 -0.96 -22.75 -10.39
C PHE A 28 0.02 -21.64 -10.86
N LEU A 29 0.36 -21.68 -12.14
CA LEU A 29 0.97 -20.51 -12.80
C LEU A 29 -0.17 -19.62 -13.33
N TYR A 30 -0.32 -18.42 -12.72
CA TYR A 30 -1.18 -17.39 -13.28
C TYR A 30 -0.43 -16.65 -14.38
N LEU A 31 -0.90 -16.77 -15.62
CA LEU A 31 -0.55 -15.82 -16.68
C LEU A 31 -1.51 -14.63 -16.59
N ALA A 32 -0.98 -13.45 -16.35
CA ALA A 32 -1.71 -12.20 -16.32
C ALA A 32 -2.10 -11.81 -17.76
N GLU A 33 -3.32 -12.16 -18.16
CA GLU A 33 -4.17 -11.49 -19.15
C GLU A 33 -5.48 -12.28 -19.25
N CYS A 34 -6.50 -11.86 -18.50
CA CYS A 34 -7.84 -12.42 -18.62
C CYS A 34 -8.84 -11.28 -18.94
N PRO A 35 -9.20 -11.06 -20.21
CA PRO A 35 -10.48 -10.44 -20.53
C PRO A 35 -11.57 -11.46 -20.26
N TRP A 36 -12.66 -11.05 -19.69
CA TRP A 36 -13.75 -11.81 -19.06
C TRP A 36 -14.47 -12.88 -19.90
N GLU A 37 -14.00 -13.32 -21.05
CA GLU A 37 -14.79 -14.20 -21.93
C GLU A 37 -14.23 -15.60 -22.20
N HIS A 38 -12.98 -15.97 -21.86
CA HIS A 38 -12.51 -17.35 -22.09
C HIS A 38 -11.40 -17.74 -21.11
N CYS A 39 -11.73 -18.27 -19.94
CA CYS A 39 -10.80 -19.01 -19.10
C CYS A 39 -10.66 -20.45 -19.59
N THR A 40 -9.59 -20.78 -20.30
CA THR A 40 -9.25 -22.17 -20.60
C THR A 40 -8.36 -22.73 -19.50
N ILE A 41 -8.87 -23.68 -18.72
CA ILE A 41 -8.07 -24.42 -17.74
C ILE A 41 -7.18 -25.38 -18.53
N ILE A 42 -5.88 -25.15 -18.53
CA ILE A 42 -4.90 -26.11 -19.05
C ILE A 42 -4.53 -27.06 -17.92
N GLU A 43 -5.00 -28.28 -18.02
CA GLU A 43 -4.65 -29.37 -17.12
C GLU A 43 -3.19 -29.79 -17.36
N LEU A 44 -2.28 -29.35 -16.48
CA LEU A 44 -0.89 -29.84 -16.51
C LEU A 44 -0.84 -31.23 -15.86
N LYS A 45 -0.47 -32.23 -16.65
CA LYS A 45 -0.17 -33.58 -16.14
C LYS A 45 0.83 -33.50 -14.99
N THR A 46 0.53 -34.23 -13.93
CA THR A 46 1.40 -34.45 -12.78
C THR A 46 2.81 -34.86 -13.22
N LEU A 47 3.71 -33.92 -13.30
CA LEU A 47 5.12 -34.21 -13.21
C LEU A 47 5.40 -34.54 -11.74
N SER A 48 5.89 -35.77 -11.48
CA SER A 48 6.43 -36.11 -10.16
C SER A 48 7.44 -35.02 -9.80
N LEU A 49 7.15 -34.27 -8.73
CA LEU A 49 8.07 -33.25 -8.21
C LEU A 49 9.42 -33.93 -7.93
N PRO A 50 10.54 -33.37 -8.38
CA PRO A 50 11.84 -33.96 -8.08
C PRO A 50 12.03 -34.04 -6.56
N GLU A 51 12.63 -35.15 -6.06
CA GLU A 51 12.94 -35.39 -4.64
C GLU A 51 13.59 -34.20 -3.93
N LYS A 52 14.15 -33.29 -4.69
CA LYS A 52 14.78 -32.04 -4.22
C LYS A 52 13.79 -31.05 -3.57
N ILE A 53 12.49 -31.12 -3.88
CA ILE A 53 11.47 -30.24 -3.29
C ILE A 53 11.02 -30.77 -1.91
N MET A 54 11.12 -32.09 -1.68
CA MET A 54 10.74 -32.70 -0.40
C MET A 54 11.76 -32.46 0.75
N ASN A 55 12.95 -31.93 0.46
CA ASN A 55 14.04 -31.74 1.42
C ASN A 55 14.57 -30.29 1.50
N MET A 56 13.75 -29.29 1.15
CA MET A 56 14.16 -27.89 1.28
C MET A 56 14.29 -27.50 2.75
N THR A 57 15.40 -26.85 3.08
CA THR A 57 15.56 -26.22 4.39
C THR A 57 14.55 -25.08 4.58
N LYS A 58 14.30 -24.68 5.82
CA LYS A 58 13.43 -23.53 6.13
C LYS A 58 13.86 -22.27 5.35
N GLU A 59 15.17 -22.01 5.29
CA GLU A 59 15.72 -20.87 4.55
C GLU A 59 15.46 -20.96 3.03
N GLU A 60 15.66 -22.13 2.43
CA GLU A 60 15.39 -22.35 1.00
C GLU A 60 13.92 -22.13 0.65
N LYS A 61 13.00 -22.52 1.55
CA LYS A 61 11.56 -22.27 1.39
C LYS A 61 11.26 -20.78 1.37
N TYR A 62 11.78 -20.00 2.30
CA TYR A 62 11.60 -18.53 2.30
C TYR A 62 12.20 -17.88 1.06
N LEU A 63 13.41 -18.28 0.64
CA LEU A 63 14.06 -17.75 -0.56
C LEU A 63 13.25 -18.03 -1.84
N ALA A 64 12.56 -19.17 -1.89
CA ALA A 64 11.68 -19.51 -3.01
C ALA A 64 10.33 -18.75 -2.95
N LEU A 65 9.82 -18.48 -1.74
CA LEU A 65 8.52 -17.85 -1.49
C LEU A 65 8.55 -16.33 -1.71
N LEU A 66 9.60 -15.64 -1.27
CA LEU A 66 9.70 -14.17 -1.32
C LEU A 66 9.47 -13.59 -2.72
N PRO A 67 10.11 -14.06 -3.81
CA PRO A 67 9.85 -13.55 -5.16
C PRO A 67 8.40 -13.76 -5.60
N GLN A 68 7.76 -14.85 -5.16
CA GLN A 68 6.37 -15.16 -5.49
C GLN A 68 5.42 -14.18 -4.77
N ILE A 69 5.66 -13.92 -3.48
CA ILE A 69 4.91 -12.89 -2.72
C ILE A 69 5.08 -11.54 -3.41
N GLN A 70 6.31 -11.14 -3.74
CA GLN A 70 6.59 -9.85 -4.39
C GLN A 70 5.86 -9.73 -5.73
N ALA A 71 5.87 -10.77 -6.57
CA ALA A 71 5.18 -10.79 -7.85
C ALA A 71 3.65 -10.73 -7.68
N LEU A 72 3.10 -11.46 -6.70
CA LEU A 72 1.66 -11.47 -6.42
C LEU A 72 1.15 -10.12 -5.90
N LEU A 73 1.95 -9.42 -5.12
CA LEU A 73 1.59 -8.12 -4.56
C LEU A 73 1.84 -6.96 -5.54
N ALA A 74 2.49 -7.20 -6.69
CA ALA A 74 2.80 -6.16 -7.66
C ALA A 74 1.50 -5.56 -8.25
N GLY A 75 1.35 -4.23 -8.11
CA GLY A 75 0.18 -3.50 -8.60
C GLY A 75 -1.07 -3.58 -7.74
N GLU A 76 -1.12 -4.44 -6.69
CA GLU A 76 -2.22 -4.47 -5.74
C GLU A 76 -2.05 -3.35 -4.70
N THR A 77 -3.09 -2.54 -4.49
CA THR A 77 -3.10 -1.43 -3.54
C THR A 77 -3.98 -1.65 -2.31
N ASP A 78 -4.90 -2.62 -2.37
CA ASP A 78 -5.75 -2.95 -1.22
C ASP A 78 -4.98 -3.76 -0.18
N GLU A 79 -4.87 -3.19 1.02
CA GLU A 79 -4.09 -3.79 2.12
C GLU A 79 -4.67 -5.12 2.60
N VAL A 80 -6.01 -5.26 2.57
CA VAL A 80 -6.67 -6.50 3.01
C VAL A 80 -6.41 -7.61 2.00
N ALA A 81 -6.45 -7.32 0.69
CA ALA A 81 -6.09 -8.27 -0.36
C ALA A 81 -4.63 -8.70 -0.23
N ARG A 82 -3.70 -7.76 0.01
CA ARG A 82 -2.27 -8.05 0.23
C ARG A 82 -2.06 -8.94 1.45
N MET A 83 -2.65 -8.58 2.62
CA MET A 83 -2.60 -9.38 3.85
C MET A 83 -3.14 -10.81 3.61
N SER A 84 -4.29 -10.92 2.95
CA SER A 84 -4.94 -12.22 2.69
C SER A 84 -4.05 -13.14 1.87
N ASN A 85 -3.40 -12.62 0.83
CA ASN A 85 -2.51 -13.39 -0.02
C ASN A 85 -1.21 -13.78 0.69
N ILE A 86 -0.60 -12.90 1.49
CA ILE A 86 0.58 -13.23 2.32
C ILE A 86 0.26 -14.37 3.27
N VAL A 87 -0.86 -14.27 4.01
CA VAL A 87 -1.31 -15.32 4.95
C VAL A 87 -1.50 -16.65 4.24
N ALA A 88 -2.17 -16.63 3.08
CA ALA A 88 -2.43 -17.85 2.31
C ALA A 88 -1.13 -18.51 1.85
N MET A 89 -0.15 -17.73 1.35
CA MET A 89 1.12 -18.26 0.87
C MET A 89 1.99 -18.80 2.00
N LEU A 90 2.10 -18.08 3.13
CA LEU A 90 2.85 -18.55 4.30
C LEU A 90 2.25 -19.85 4.85
N ASN A 91 0.92 -19.90 5.01
CA ASN A 91 0.26 -21.08 5.54
C ASN A 91 0.37 -22.28 4.59
N SER A 92 0.25 -22.07 3.29
CA SER A 92 0.42 -23.13 2.27
C SER A 92 1.82 -23.71 2.23
N GLU A 93 2.87 -22.88 2.40
CA GLU A 93 4.27 -23.31 2.33
C GLU A 93 4.75 -24.01 3.60
N PHE A 94 4.37 -23.47 4.77
CA PHE A 94 4.91 -23.93 6.06
C PHE A 94 3.95 -24.78 6.87
N GLY A 95 2.62 -24.71 6.60
CA GLY A 95 1.62 -25.48 7.32
C GLY A 95 1.46 -25.05 8.77
N PHE A 96 1.67 -23.77 9.07
CA PHE A 96 1.52 -23.23 10.41
C PHE A 96 0.11 -23.45 10.98
N TRP A 97 0.00 -23.59 12.30
CA TRP A 97 -1.28 -23.83 12.97
C TRP A 97 -2.23 -22.62 12.82
N TRP A 98 -1.67 -21.43 12.99
CA TRP A 98 -2.37 -20.17 12.76
C TRP A 98 -1.42 -19.17 12.13
N THR A 99 -1.93 -18.39 11.20
CA THR A 99 -1.18 -17.32 10.54
C THR A 99 -2.14 -16.18 10.24
N GLY A 100 -1.85 -14.96 10.70
CA GLY A 100 -2.74 -13.84 10.45
C GLY A 100 -2.15 -12.49 10.80
N PHE A 101 -2.92 -11.46 10.50
CA PHE A 101 -2.58 -10.09 10.82
C PHE A 101 -3.51 -9.52 11.89
N TYR A 102 -2.93 -8.76 12.80
CA TYR A 102 -3.66 -7.81 13.62
C TYR A 102 -3.30 -6.39 13.20
N ARG A 103 -4.30 -5.58 12.86
CA ARG A 103 -4.13 -4.20 12.39
C ARG A 103 -4.29 -3.21 13.53
N VAL A 104 -3.47 -2.16 13.55
CA VAL A 104 -3.62 -1.05 14.51
C VAL A 104 -4.92 -0.30 14.22
N ALA A 105 -5.87 -0.37 15.14
CA ALA A 105 -7.17 0.30 15.03
C ALA A 105 -7.17 1.68 15.71
N SER A 106 -6.35 1.84 16.76
CA SER A 106 -6.17 3.09 17.51
C SER A 106 -4.80 3.09 18.19
N SER A 107 -4.48 4.12 18.99
CA SER A 107 -3.25 4.16 19.81
C SER A 107 -3.17 3.05 20.85
N GLU A 108 -4.29 2.41 21.20
CA GLU A 108 -4.41 1.49 22.32
C GLU A 108 -4.81 0.07 21.92
N GLU A 109 -5.21 -0.16 20.66
CA GLU A 109 -5.86 -1.40 20.29
C GLU A 109 -5.50 -1.90 18.90
N LEU A 110 -5.23 -3.22 18.81
CA LEU A 110 -5.16 -4.01 17.59
C LEU A 110 -6.51 -4.64 17.30
N VAL A 111 -6.89 -4.77 16.04
CA VAL A 111 -8.07 -5.50 15.56
C VAL A 111 -7.67 -6.62 14.60
N LEU A 112 -8.32 -7.76 14.72
CA LEU A 112 -8.11 -8.92 13.85
C LEU A 112 -8.28 -8.54 12.38
N GLY A 113 -7.31 -8.90 11.56
CA GLY A 113 -7.27 -8.79 10.11
C GLY A 113 -7.45 -10.13 9.42
N PRO A 114 -7.01 -10.28 8.16
CA PRO A 114 -7.00 -11.55 7.47
C PRO A 114 -6.16 -12.60 8.16
N PHE A 115 -6.68 -13.85 8.27
CA PHE A 115 -5.98 -14.96 8.91
C PHE A 115 -6.40 -16.31 8.32
N GLN A 116 -5.60 -17.34 8.60
CA GLN A 116 -5.92 -18.76 8.39
C GLN A 116 -5.63 -19.52 9.68
N GLY A 117 -6.54 -20.42 10.03
CA GLY A 117 -6.51 -21.18 11.28
C GLY A 117 -7.83 -21.15 12.03
N PRO A 118 -7.89 -21.64 13.28
CA PRO A 118 -9.06 -21.53 14.15
C PRO A 118 -9.38 -20.08 14.50
N VAL A 119 -10.59 -19.87 15.07
CA VAL A 119 -11.02 -18.55 15.55
C VAL A 119 -10.05 -17.96 16.55
N ALA A 120 -9.87 -16.63 16.51
CA ALA A 120 -8.91 -15.90 17.35
C ALA A 120 -9.56 -14.71 18.06
N CYS A 121 -8.82 -14.06 18.96
CA CYS A 121 -9.26 -12.86 19.65
C CYS A 121 -9.53 -11.74 18.65
N MET A 122 -10.67 -11.06 18.74
CA MET A 122 -11.01 -9.99 17.80
C MET A 122 -10.22 -8.71 18.06
N ARG A 123 -9.78 -8.49 19.32
CA ARG A 123 -9.09 -7.25 19.75
C ARG A 123 -8.04 -7.55 20.79
N ILE A 124 -6.91 -6.87 20.69
CA ILE A 124 -5.76 -7.00 21.60
C ILE A 124 -5.29 -5.60 21.98
N ALA A 125 -5.19 -5.34 23.30
CA ALA A 125 -4.69 -4.06 23.79
C ALA A 125 -3.16 -3.96 23.64
N LYS A 126 -2.65 -2.74 23.46
CA LYS A 126 -1.21 -2.47 23.39
C LYS A 126 -0.48 -2.97 24.64
N GLY A 127 0.64 -3.66 24.45
CA GLY A 127 1.42 -4.27 25.54
C GLY A 127 0.80 -5.52 26.17
N ARG A 128 -0.27 -6.11 25.58
CA ARG A 128 -0.92 -7.33 26.07
C ARG A 128 -0.70 -8.50 25.13
N GLY A 129 -0.40 -9.67 25.71
CA GLY A 129 -0.03 -10.86 24.93
C GLY A 129 1.22 -10.64 24.09
N VAL A 130 1.54 -11.55 23.19
CA VAL A 130 2.74 -11.45 22.35
C VAL A 130 2.53 -10.38 21.26
N CYS A 131 1.38 -10.35 20.61
CA CYS A 131 1.04 -9.33 19.60
C CYS A 131 1.10 -7.90 20.16
N GLY A 132 0.47 -7.64 21.29
CA GLY A 132 0.51 -6.31 21.93
C GLY A 132 1.90 -5.93 22.43
N THR A 133 2.70 -6.90 22.86
CA THR A 133 4.09 -6.70 23.27
C THR A 133 4.97 -6.35 22.08
N SER A 134 4.89 -7.10 20.96
CA SER A 134 5.63 -6.80 19.71
C SER A 134 5.33 -5.38 19.25
N TRP A 135 4.05 -4.99 19.24
CA TRP A 135 3.63 -3.63 18.88
C TRP A 135 4.17 -2.56 19.83
N ASN A 136 4.15 -2.81 21.15
CA ASN A 136 4.60 -1.83 22.14
C ASN A 136 6.12 -1.67 22.19
N GLU A 137 6.87 -2.76 21.97
CA GLU A 137 8.32 -2.77 21.98
C GLU A 137 8.93 -2.54 20.59
N GLU A 138 8.07 -2.44 19.56
CA GLU A 138 8.46 -2.15 18.18
C GLU A 138 9.51 -3.12 17.61
N ARG A 139 9.41 -4.39 17.99
CA ARG A 139 10.35 -5.45 17.56
C ARG A 139 9.65 -6.79 17.34
N THR A 140 10.27 -7.64 16.57
CA THR A 140 9.89 -9.05 16.44
C THR A 140 10.07 -9.77 17.78
N VAL A 141 9.05 -10.53 18.19
CA VAL A 141 9.05 -11.34 19.39
C VAL A 141 8.93 -12.81 19.03
N ILE A 142 9.91 -13.61 19.44
CA ILE A 142 9.90 -15.07 19.28
C ILE A 142 9.62 -15.67 20.66
N VAL A 143 8.60 -16.53 20.76
CA VAL A 143 8.18 -17.20 21.99
C VAL A 143 8.31 -18.72 21.81
N PRO A 144 9.35 -19.33 22.37
CA PRO A 144 9.59 -20.78 22.25
C PRO A 144 8.53 -21.63 22.93
N ASP A 145 7.92 -21.11 24.02
CA ASP A 145 6.85 -21.73 24.79
C ASP A 145 5.90 -20.64 25.29
N VAL A 146 4.68 -20.60 24.75
CA VAL A 146 3.69 -19.57 25.07
C VAL A 146 3.20 -19.64 26.52
N GLU A 147 3.27 -20.82 27.17
CA GLU A 147 2.89 -20.98 28.57
C GLU A 147 3.87 -20.24 29.52
N LEU A 148 5.10 -20.02 29.06
CA LEU A 148 6.12 -19.32 29.82
C LEU A 148 6.14 -17.81 29.53
N PHE A 149 5.35 -17.32 28.58
CA PHE A 149 5.33 -15.89 28.21
C PHE A 149 4.45 -15.09 29.17
N PRO A 150 5.00 -14.07 29.88
CA PRO A 150 4.25 -13.31 30.89
C PRO A 150 3.06 -12.56 30.23
N GLY A 151 1.85 -12.85 30.71
CA GLY A 151 0.64 -12.20 30.20
C GLY A 151 0.17 -12.70 28.83
N HIS A 152 0.62 -13.88 28.39
CA HIS A 152 0.12 -14.54 27.20
C HIS A 152 -1.41 -14.59 27.19
N ILE A 153 -2.01 -14.30 26.04
CA ILE A 153 -3.45 -14.40 25.80
C ILE A 153 -3.69 -15.68 25.00
N ALA A 154 -4.18 -16.71 25.66
CA ALA A 154 -4.49 -17.98 25.02
C ALA A 154 -5.70 -17.85 24.09
N CYS A 155 -5.49 -17.46 22.82
CA CYS A 155 -6.55 -17.50 21.79
C CYS A 155 -6.87 -18.93 21.36
N SER A 156 -5.90 -19.85 21.44
CA SER A 156 -6.04 -21.29 21.23
C SER A 156 -5.28 -22.07 22.29
N SER A 157 -5.88 -23.14 22.81
CA SER A 157 -5.21 -24.06 23.76
C SER A 157 -4.17 -24.96 23.09
N GLU A 158 -4.08 -24.95 21.77
CA GLU A 158 -3.16 -25.80 20.99
C GLU A 158 -1.92 -25.06 20.53
N SER A 159 -1.86 -23.73 20.65
CA SER A 159 -0.65 -22.96 20.36
C SER A 159 0.41 -23.23 21.42
N ARG A 160 1.62 -23.60 21.00
CA ARG A 160 2.76 -23.95 21.87
C ARG A 160 3.95 -23.01 21.70
N SER A 161 4.17 -22.52 20.49
CA SER A 161 5.17 -21.48 20.22
C SER A 161 4.59 -20.45 19.25
N GLU A 162 5.12 -19.23 19.30
CA GLU A 162 4.57 -18.08 18.57
C GLU A 162 5.70 -17.16 18.09
N ILE A 163 5.53 -16.56 16.93
CA ILE A 163 6.34 -15.44 16.44
C ILE A 163 5.44 -14.30 16.00
N VAL A 164 5.73 -13.09 16.47
CA VAL A 164 5.03 -11.87 16.07
C VAL A 164 6.00 -10.87 15.48
N VAL A 165 5.70 -10.41 14.26
CA VAL A 165 6.55 -9.50 13.48
C VAL A 165 5.81 -8.20 13.22
N PRO A 166 6.37 -7.02 13.60
CA PRO A 166 5.76 -5.73 13.34
C PRO A 166 5.79 -5.39 11.85
N CYS A 167 4.68 -4.86 11.35
CA CYS A 167 4.52 -4.44 9.95
C CYS A 167 4.57 -2.92 9.88
N TRP A 168 5.66 -2.41 9.36
CA TRP A 168 5.94 -0.99 9.28
C TRP A 168 5.29 -0.34 8.07
N LYS A 169 4.60 0.78 8.30
CA LYS A 169 4.06 1.65 7.27
C LYS A 169 4.47 3.09 7.59
N ARG A 170 5.34 3.69 6.78
CA ARG A 170 5.76 5.08 6.93
C ARG A 170 6.29 5.40 8.34
N GLY A 171 7.27 4.65 8.80
CA GLY A 171 7.96 4.87 10.09
C GLY A 171 7.15 4.53 11.34
N ARG A 172 5.93 3.97 11.22
CA ARG A 172 5.11 3.50 12.35
C ARG A 172 4.54 2.12 12.09
N ILE A 173 4.28 1.37 13.15
CA ILE A 173 3.66 0.07 13.03
C ILE A 173 2.16 0.25 12.71
N ALA A 174 1.70 -0.34 11.61
CA ALA A 174 0.32 -0.32 11.17
C ALA A 174 -0.40 -1.67 11.37
N ALA A 175 0.37 -2.76 11.51
CA ALA A 175 -0.12 -4.09 11.84
C ALA A 175 0.99 -4.92 12.49
N VAL A 176 0.65 -6.10 12.98
CA VAL A 176 1.58 -7.17 13.29
C VAL A 176 1.18 -8.44 12.53
N LEU A 177 2.17 -9.19 12.03
CA LEU A 177 1.99 -10.55 11.54
C LEU A 177 2.21 -11.48 12.71
N ASP A 178 1.23 -12.32 12.99
CA ASP A 178 1.21 -13.27 14.08
C ASP A 178 1.16 -14.69 13.51
N ILE A 179 2.02 -15.58 14.00
CA ILE A 179 2.09 -16.97 13.55
C ILE A 179 2.28 -17.89 14.75
N ASP A 180 1.36 -18.85 14.88
CA ASP A 180 1.37 -19.86 15.93
C ASP A 180 1.73 -21.26 15.38
N SER A 181 2.37 -22.05 16.24
CA SER A 181 2.63 -23.47 16.02
C SER A 181 2.13 -24.33 17.18
N LYS A 182 1.72 -25.58 16.86
CA LYS A 182 1.41 -26.60 17.88
C LYS A 182 2.66 -27.22 18.52
N ASP A 183 3.83 -26.97 17.94
CA ASP A 183 5.10 -27.49 18.43
C ASP A 183 5.85 -26.41 19.21
N LEU A 184 6.61 -26.83 20.22
CA LEU A 184 7.54 -25.96 20.94
C LEU A 184 8.75 -25.62 20.04
N ASN A 185 9.32 -24.43 20.24
CA ASN A 185 10.56 -24.01 19.58
C ASN A 185 10.50 -24.07 18.04
N THR A 186 9.33 -23.82 17.43
CA THR A 186 9.16 -23.85 15.97
C THR A 186 9.93 -22.73 15.29
N PHE A 187 9.95 -21.54 15.91
CA PHE A 187 10.46 -20.31 15.32
C PHE A 187 11.87 -19.98 15.83
N ASP A 188 12.72 -19.48 14.90
CA ASP A 188 14.12 -19.12 15.16
C ASP A 188 14.50 -17.82 14.41
N GLU A 189 15.80 -17.49 14.39
CA GLU A 189 16.29 -16.28 13.73
C GLU A 189 16.17 -16.33 12.19
N VAL A 190 16.02 -17.52 11.58
CA VAL A 190 15.74 -17.65 10.15
C VAL A 190 14.32 -17.14 9.89
N ASP A 191 13.33 -17.55 10.72
CA ASP A 191 11.97 -17.07 10.61
C ASP A 191 11.90 -15.55 10.82
N ARG A 192 12.58 -15.04 11.86
CA ARG A 192 12.63 -13.58 12.10
C ARG A 192 13.10 -12.85 10.85
N LYS A 193 14.26 -13.21 10.32
CA LYS A 193 14.87 -12.56 9.16
C LYS A 193 13.92 -12.47 7.96
N TYR A 194 13.37 -13.62 7.59
CA TYR A 194 12.56 -13.69 6.37
C TYR A 194 11.13 -13.20 6.54
N LEU A 195 10.54 -13.34 7.73
CA LEU A 195 9.22 -12.77 8.00
C LEU A 195 9.27 -11.24 8.11
N GLU A 196 10.34 -10.65 8.62
CA GLU A 196 10.59 -9.20 8.55
C GLU A 196 10.70 -8.73 7.09
N GLU A 197 11.34 -9.52 6.21
CA GLU A 197 11.38 -9.24 4.77
C GLU A 197 10.00 -9.36 4.13
N VAL A 198 9.22 -10.42 4.45
CA VAL A 198 7.82 -10.57 3.99
C VAL A 198 6.96 -9.39 4.44
N THR A 199 7.02 -9.00 5.72
CA THR A 199 6.22 -7.88 6.23
C THR A 199 6.60 -6.54 5.61
N SER A 200 7.86 -6.36 5.19
CA SER A 200 8.31 -5.17 4.47
C SER A 200 7.65 -5.03 3.10
N LEU A 201 7.25 -6.14 2.48
CA LEU A 201 6.52 -6.14 1.21
C LEU A 201 5.04 -5.73 1.37
N LEU A 202 4.46 -5.84 2.59
CA LEU A 202 3.03 -5.66 2.82
C LEU A 202 2.53 -4.27 2.41
N TYR A 203 3.22 -3.21 2.81
CA TYR A 203 2.77 -1.85 2.56
C TYR A 203 3.44 -1.19 1.34
N GLY A 204 4.36 -1.91 0.68
CA GLY A 204 5.16 -1.36 -0.41
C GLY A 204 6.17 -0.32 0.10
N LYS A 205 7.10 0.03 -0.77
CA LYS A 205 8.10 1.08 -0.49
C LYS A 205 7.59 2.47 -0.88
N GLU A 206 6.45 2.54 -1.54
CA GLU A 206 5.90 3.77 -2.10
C GLU A 206 5.53 4.76 -0.99
N ARG A 207 5.76 6.04 -1.28
CA ARG A 207 5.43 7.18 -0.41
C ARG A 207 4.45 8.10 -1.10
N ASP A 208 3.66 8.81 -0.30
CA ASP A 208 2.67 9.77 -0.78
C ASP A 208 3.07 11.19 -0.36
N ILE A 209 2.83 12.15 -1.26
CA ILE A 209 3.02 13.58 -1.03
C ILE A 209 1.95 14.36 -1.80
N TRP A 210 1.58 15.54 -1.33
CA TRP A 210 0.54 16.36 -1.94
C TRP A 210 1.08 17.73 -2.31
N PHE A 211 0.92 18.12 -3.59
CA PHE A 211 1.38 19.39 -4.14
C PHE A 211 0.20 20.26 -4.57
N ALA A 212 0.02 21.40 -3.89
CA ALA A 212 -0.82 22.47 -4.35
C ALA A 212 0.01 23.37 -5.28
N ALA A 213 -0.33 23.46 -6.54
CA ALA A 213 0.53 24.00 -7.60
C ALA A 213 -0.21 24.93 -8.58
N GLY A 214 -1.23 25.65 -8.10
CA GLY A 214 -2.16 26.33 -8.98
C GLY A 214 -3.15 25.33 -9.60
N CYS A 215 -3.50 25.49 -10.86
CA CYS A 215 -4.41 24.57 -11.55
C CYS A 215 -3.84 23.14 -11.59
N PHE A 216 -4.57 22.22 -11.02
CA PHE A 216 -4.13 20.83 -10.84
C PHE A 216 -4.06 20.00 -12.13
N TRP A 217 -4.65 20.43 -13.25
CA TRP A 217 -4.58 19.68 -14.52
C TRP A 217 -3.15 19.62 -15.07
N GLY A 218 -2.47 20.77 -15.10
CA GLY A 218 -1.08 20.86 -15.52
C GLY A 218 -0.15 20.14 -14.55
N ALA A 219 -0.38 20.32 -13.26
CA ALA A 219 0.43 19.71 -12.21
C ALA A 219 0.30 18.17 -12.21
N GLN A 220 -0.90 17.60 -12.40
CA GLN A 220 -1.08 16.15 -12.53
C GLN A 220 -0.30 15.61 -13.74
N LYS A 221 -0.45 16.26 -14.90
CA LYS A 221 0.27 15.87 -16.11
C LYS A 221 1.77 15.91 -15.91
N PHE A 222 2.27 16.94 -15.23
CA PHE A 222 3.69 17.10 -14.91
C PHE A 222 4.21 15.95 -14.06
N PHE A 223 3.62 15.71 -12.89
CA PHE A 223 4.10 14.66 -11.99
C PHE A 223 3.96 13.25 -12.57
N LYS A 224 2.93 13.00 -13.38
CA LYS A 224 2.76 11.71 -14.09
C LYS A 224 3.90 11.39 -15.06
N LEU A 225 4.64 12.39 -15.54
CA LEU A 225 5.79 12.21 -16.44
C LEU A 225 7.10 11.95 -15.68
N VAL A 226 7.15 12.13 -14.36
CA VAL A 226 8.36 11.91 -13.56
C VAL A 226 8.58 10.42 -13.37
N ASP A 227 9.75 9.94 -13.81
CA ASP A 227 10.15 8.55 -13.56
C ASP A 227 10.23 8.28 -12.06
N GLY A 228 9.60 7.21 -11.60
CA GLY A 228 9.44 6.88 -10.18
C GLY A 228 8.10 7.33 -9.56
N VAL A 229 7.32 8.19 -10.22
CA VAL A 229 5.92 8.43 -9.82
C VAL A 229 5.05 7.30 -10.33
N VAL A 230 4.35 6.63 -9.42
CA VAL A 230 3.55 5.42 -9.73
C VAL A 230 2.05 5.71 -9.79
N PHE A 231 1.60 6.81 -9.15
CA PHE A 231 0.19 7.20 -9.16
C PHE A 231 0.03 8.69 -8.96
N THR A 232 -0.98 9.28 -9.59
CA THR A 232 -1.40 10.66 -9.36
C THR A 232 -2.91 10.79 -9.35
N GLU A 233 -3.43 11.61 -8.44
CA GLU A 233 -4.86 11.93 -8.34
C GLU A 233 -5.04 13.41 -8.02
N VAL A 234 -5.98 14.09 -8.66
CA VAL A 234 -6.30 15.49 -8.36
C VAL A 234 -7.45 15.60 -7.39
N GLY A 235 -7.39 16.60 -6.54
CA GLY A 235 -8.38 16.83 -5.50
C GLY A 235 -8.22 18.15 -4.80
N PHE A 236 -8.87 18.27 -3.64
CA PHE A 236 -8.98 19.48 -2.84
C PHE A 236 -8.40 19.23 -1.45
N ALA A 237 -7.37 20.01 -1.07
CA ALA A 237 -6.62 19.79 0.16
C ALA A 237 -6.76 20.95 1.16
N ASN A 238 -6.65 20.60 2.44
CA ASN A 238 -6.46 21.51 3.57
C ASN A 238 -7.49 22.65 3.72
N GLY A 239 -8.71 22.43 3.27
CA GLY A 239 -9.84 23.32 3.57
C GLY A 239 -10.60 22.91 4.84
N TRP A 240 -11.73 23.55 5.09
CA TRP A 240 -12.62 23.28 6.24
C TRP A 240 -13.95 22.66 5.86
N GLU A 241 -14.38 22.75 4.59
CA GLU A 241 -15.60 22.11 4.12
C GLU A 241 -15.37 20.60 3.94
N THR A 242 -16.37 19.78 4.31
CA THR A 242 -16.29 18.33 4.15
C THR A 242 -16.81 17.91 2.79
N ASP A 243 -16.02 17.12 2.05
CA ASP A 243 -16.38 16.57 0.74
C ASP A 243 -16.93 17.60 -0.25
N PRO A 244 -16.18 18.72 -0.52
CA PRO A 244 -16.65 19.79 -1.37
C PRO A 244 -16.65 19.38 -2.84
N THR A 245 -17.64 19.86 -3.58
CA THR A 245 -17.64 19.82 -5.04
C THR A 245 -16.71 20.87 -5.64
N TYR A 246 -16.24 20.68 -6.89
CA TYR A 246 -15.46 21.69 -7.61
C TYR A 246 -16.14 23.07 -7.63
N LYS A 247 -17.46 23.11 -7.81
CA LYS A 247 -18.21 24.39 -7.80
C LYS A 247 -18.09 25.14 -6.48
N GLN A 248 -18.08 24.44 -5.36
CA GLN A 248 -17.92 25.05 -4.04
C GLN A 248 -16.47 25.54 -3.86
N VAL A 249 -15.47 24.74 -4.23
CA VAL A 249 -14.06 25.15 -4.16
C VAL A 249 -13.79 26.36 -5.06
N TYR A 250 -14.44 26.44 -6.22
CA TYR A 250 -14.30 27.54 -7.17
C TYR A 250 -14.73 28.91 -6.59
N THR A 251 -15.55 28.94 -5.53
CA THR A 251 -15.95 30.19 -4.86
C THR A 251 -14.86 30.76 -3.94
N ASP A 252 -13.78 30.03 -3.67
CA ASP A 252 -12.75 30.33 -2.66
C ASP A 252 -13.25 30.34 -1.20
N GLU A 253 -14.51 29.96 -0.93
CA GLU A 253 -15.12 29.98 0.40
C GLU A 253 -14.88 28.70 1.21
N THR A 254 -14.43 27.61 0.60
CA THR A 254 -14.20 26.32 1.25
C THR A 254 -12.83 26.20 1.91
N GLY A 255 -11.92 27.13 1.59
CA GLY A 255 -10.54 27.14 2.07
C GLY A 255 -9.65 26.03 1.49
N HIS A 256 -10.12 25.24 0.53
CA HIS A 256 -9.32 24.21 -0.12
C HIS A 256 -8.37 24.79 -1.17
N ALA A 257 -7.21 24.12 -1.32
CA ALA A 257 -6.36 24.28 -2.49
C ALA A 257 -6.63 23.18 -3.52
N GLU A 258 -6.60 23.52 -4.82
CA GLU A 258 -6.41 22.53 -5.87
C GLU A 258 -5.08 21.83 -5.65
N CYS A 259 -5.07 20.50 -5.60
CA CYS A 259 -3.94 19.73 -5.15
C CYS A 259 -3.79 18.44 -5.94
N VAL A 260 -2.54 18.03 -6.16
CA VAL A 260 -2.20 16.73 -6.74
C VAL A 260 -1.64 15.84 -5.65
N HIS A 261 -2.29 14.71 -5.40
CA HIS A 261 -1.74 13.59 -4.65
C HIS A 261 -0.77 12.84 -5.55
N VAL A 262 0.43 12.65 -5.11
CA VAL A 262 1.51 11.96 -5.82
C VAL A 262 1.98 10.79 -4.97
N ARG A 263 1.87 9.57 -5.52
CA ARG A 263 2.51 8.38 -4.95
C ARG A 263 3.75 8.06 -5.76
N TYR A 264 4.88 7.84 -5.09
CA TYR A 264 6.17 7.63 -5.73
C TYR A 264 6.97 6.51 -5.09
N ASP A 265 7.83 5.88 -5.90
CA ASP A 265 8.82 4.92 -5.47
C ASP A 265 10.10 5.66 -5.02
N PRO A 266 10.45 5.70 -3.72
CA PRO A 266 11.60 6.44 -3.21
C PRO A 266 12.95 5.85 -3.66
N GLU A 267 12.99 4.64 -4.20
CA GLU A 267 14.19 4.04 -4.79
C GLU A 267 14.46 4.59 -6.21
N LYS A 268 13.44 5.14 -6.88
CA LYS A 268 13.55 5.71 -8.23
C LYS A 268 13.60 7.23 -8.21
N VAL A 269 12.81 7.88 -7.36
CA VAL A 269 12.77 9.33 -7.23
C VAL A 269 12.69 9.74 -5.76
N SER A 270 13.61 10.61 -5.32
CA SER A 270 13.60 11.12 -3.94
C SER A 270 12.54 12.21 -3.76
N LEU A 271 12.07 12.40 -2.50
CA LEU A 271 11.20 13.52 -2.14
C LEU A 271 11.87 14.87 -2.41
N GLU A 272 13.17 14.99 -2.12
CA GLU A 272 13.97 16.17 -2.43
C GLU A 272 13.86 16.56 -3.92
N ARG A 273 13.99 15.57 -4.83
CA ARG A 273 13.84 15.80 -6.27
C ARG A 273 12.42 16.25 -6.62
N LEU A 274 11.39 15.59 -6.08
CA LEU A 274 9.99 15.97 -6.34
C LEU A 274 9.70 17.40 -5.90
N VAL A 275 10.20 17.83 -4.74
CA VAL A 275 10.04 19.22 -4.25
C VAL A 275 10.82 20.19 -5.13
N ASN A 276 12.04 19.86 -5.57
CA ASN A 276 12.79 20.69 -6.51
C ASN A 276 12.07 20.83 -7.86
N LEU A 277 11.53 19.75 -8.40
CA LEU A 277 10.73 19.77 -9.62
C LEU A 277 9.48 20.65 -9.46
N PHE A 278 8.77 20.53 -8.32
CA PHE A 278 7.64 21.37 -7.98
C PHE A 278 8.02 22.86 -7.97
N LEU A 279 9.12 23.25 -7.31
CA LEU A 279 9.59 24.63 -7.24
C LEU A 279 9.97 25.22 -8.61
N ASN A 280 10.41 24.37 -9.54
CA ASN A 280 10.70 24.79 -10.91
C ASN A 280 9.45 24.85 -11.81
N MET A 281 8.37 24.16 -11.41
CA MET A 281 7.11 24.13 -12.16
C MET A 281 6.23 25.37 -11.90
N ILE A 282 6.30 25.95 -10.70
CA ILE A 282 5.46 27.05 -10.22
C ILE A 282 6.21 28.38 -10.19
N ASP A 283 5.50 29.50 -9.96
CA ASP A 283 6.09 30.70 -9.39
C ASP A 283 6.01 30.63 -7.84
N PRO A 284 7.13 30.30 -7.15
CA PRO A 284 7.11 30.09 -5.70
C PRO A 284 6.88 31.38 -4.88
N PHE A 285 6.92 32.53 -5.52
CA PHE A 285 6.77 33.84 -4.86
C PHE A 285 5.41 34.47 -5.10
N SER A 286 4.58 33.87 -5.95
CA SER A 286 3.23 34.35 -6.23
C SER A 286 2.25 33.83 -5.18
N LEU A 287 1.60 34.76 -4.49
CA LEU A 287 0.59 34.44 -3.48
C LEU A 287 -0.78 34.26 -4.14
N ASN A 288 -1.41 33.09 -3.92
CA ASN A 288 -2.75 32.76 -4.40
C ASN A 288 -2.94 32.95 -5.92
N LYS A 289 -1.86 32.80 -6.70
CA LYS A 289 -1.92 33.01 -8.14
C LYS A 289 -0.84 32.19 -8.84
N GLN A 290 -1.20 31.51 -9.96
CA GLN A 290 -0.24 30.86 -10.86
C GLN A 290 -0.66 31.13 -12.31
N GLY A 291 0.17 31.85 -13.06
CA GLY A 291 -0.20 32.32 -14.41
C GLY A 291 -1.41 33.25 -14.36
N GLU A 292 -2.43 32.91 -15.13
CA GLU A 292 -3.72 33.65 -15.16
C GLU A 292 -4.72 33.17 -14.10
N ASP A 293 -4.43 32.03 -13.43
CA ASP A 293 -5.30 31.46 -12.40
C ASP A 293 -5.11 32.21 -11.07
N GLU A 294 -6.14 32.90 -10.58
CA GLU A 294 -6.14 33.72 -9.36
C GLU A 294 -7.25 33.29 -8.40
N GLY A 295 -6.92 33.21 -7.11
CA GLY A 295 -7.81 32.80 -6.04
C GLY A 295 -7.06 31.95 -5.00
N THR A 296 -7.62 31.83 -3.78
CA THR A 296 -6.99 31.08 -2.68
C THR A 296 -6.87 29.58 -2.99
N ARG A 297 -7.73 29.05 -3.86
CA ARG A 297 -7.67 27.67 -4.36
C ARG A 297 -6.42 27.37 -5.19
N TYR A 298 -5.80 28.40 -5.78
CA TYR A 298 -4.57 28.28 -6.60
C TYR A 298 -3.29 28.63 -5.83
N ARG A 299 -3.36 28.68 -4.48
CA ARG A 299 -2.18 28.84 -3.66
C ARG A 299 -1.22 27.67 -3.83
N THR A 300 0.05 27.91 -3.55
CA THR A 300 1.09 26.88 -3.66
C THR A 300 1.42 26.30 -2.29
N GLY A 301 1.68 24.99 -2.24
CA GLY A 301 2.03 24.32 -1.00
C GLY A 301 2.49 22.89 -1.19
N VAL A 302 3.20 22.37 -0.20
CA VAL A 302 3.56 20.96 -0.06
C VAL A 302 2.96 20.46 1.25
N TYR A 303 2.11 19.42 1.14
CA TYR A 303 1.45 18.85 2.30
C TYR A 303 1.92 17.41 2.52
N TYR A 304 2.22 17.06 3.77
CA TYR A 304 2.81 15.79 4.18
C TYR A 304 1.96 15.11 5.26
N ASP A 305 2.08 13.80 5.38
CA ASP A 305 1.37 13.00 6.38
C ASP A 305 2.30 12.40 7.45
N ASN A 306 3.61 12.63 7.35
CA ASN A 306 4.59 12.18 8.35
C ASN A 306 5.67 13.24 8.63
N GLY A 307 6.30 13.15 9.82
CA GLY A 307 7.28 14.14 10.27
C GLY A 307 8.62 14.09 9.55
N GLU A 308 9.05 12.93 9.02
CA GLU A 308 10.31 12.78 8.30
C GLU A 308 10.30 13.58 6.98
N ASP A 309 9.18 13.52 6.26
CA ASP A 309 9.01 14.27 5.00
C ASP A 309 9.07 15.78 5.23
N ARG A 310 8.56 16.27 6.36
CA ARG A 310 8.65 17.67 6.75
C ARG A 310 10.08 18.17 6.76
N GLU A 311 11.02 17.47 7.38
CA GLU A 311 12.41 17.87 7.50
C GLU A 311 13.10 17.97 6.14
N VAL A 312 12.81 17.03 5.24
CA VAL A 312 13.31 17.05 3.85
C VAL A 312 12.78 18.27 3.12
N ILE A 313 11.47 18.54 3.20
CA ILE A 313 10.82 19.65 2.50
C ILE A 313 11.34 20.98 3.05
N GLU A 314 11.44 21.15 4.37
CA GLU A 314 12.00 22.36 5.01
C GLU A 314 13.43 22.64 4.54
N THR A 315 14.25 21.60 4.40
CA THR A 315 15.63 21.71 3.92
C THR A 315 15.68 22.22 2.47
N VAL A 316 14.84 21.66 1.59
CA VAL A 316 14.79 22.05 0.18
C VAL A 316 14.27 23.49 0.03
N LEU A 317 13.15 23.82 0.69
CA LEU A 317 12.59 25.18 0.67
C LEU A 317 13.57 26.20 1.23
N GLY A 318 14.21 25.90 2.36
CA GLY A 318 15.22 26.78 2.96
C GLY A 318 16.42 27.02 2.05
N SER A 319 16.92 26.00 1.37
CA SER A 319 18.00 26.12 0.39
C SER A 319 17.59 26.97 -0.82
N PHE A 320 16.37 26.78 -1.32
CA PHE A 320 15.80 27.56 -2.41
C PHE A 320 15.66 29.04 -2.03
N GLU A 321 15.06 29.35 -0.88
CA GLU A 321 14.85 30.70 -0.37
C GLU A 321 16.16 31.45 -0.11
N ASN A 322 17.15 30.75 0.46
CA ASN A 322 18.49 31.30 0.67
C ASN A 322 19.15 31.69 -0.65
N LYS A 323 19.04 30.86 -1.70
CA LYS A 323 19.56 31.20 -3.04
C LYS A 323 18.81 32.36 -3.67
N ALA A 324 17.50 32.45 -3.45
CA ALA A 324 16.66 33.52 -3.99
C ALA A 324 16.80 34.86 -3.20
N GLY A 325 17.33 34.80 -1.97
CA GLY A 325 17.43 35.96 -1.07
C GLY A 325 16.09 36.47 -0.53
N ARG A 326 15.03 35.71 -0.65
CA ARG A 326 13.67 36.04 -0.16
C ARG A 326 12.83 34.79 0.16
N LYS A 327 11.84 34.97 1.03
CA LYS A 327 10.90 33.91 1.40
C LYS A 327 9.93 33.60 0.28
N SER A 328 9.59 32.31 0.10
CA SER A 328 8.57 31.84 -0.82
C SER A 328 7.17 32.02 -0.23
N ALA A 329 6.16 31.99 -1.08
CA ALA A 329 4.74 31.92 -0.70
C ALA A 329 4.25 30.49 -0.54
N VAL A 330 5.15 29.50 -0.69
CA VAL A 330 4.81 28.07 -0.63
C VAL A 330 4.48 27.66 0.80
N GLU A 331 3.27 27.15 1.01
CA GLU A 331 2.88 26.58 2.31
C GLU A 331 3.59 25.26 2.56
N LEU A 332 4.04 25.04 3.79
CA LEU A 332 4.46 23.74 4.29
C LEU A 332 3.60 23.36 5.48
N GLN A 333 2.69 22.42 5.31
CA GLN A 333 1.73 22.03 6.34
C GLN A 333 1.50 20.52 6.36
N PRO A 334 1.13 19.93 7.52
CA PRO A 334 0.58 18.59 7.54
C PRO A 334 -0.70 18.53 6.69
N LEU A 335 -0.89 17.40 6.01
CA LEU A 335 -2.15 17.10 5.34
C LEU A 335 -3.23 16.90 6.40
N ARG A 336 -4.27 17.73 6.38
CA ARG A 336 -5.45 17.62 7.27
C ARG A 336 -6.59 16.87 6.62
N CYS A 337 -6.81 17.13 5.34
CA CYS A 337 -7.82 16.46 4.51
C CYS A 337 -7.41 16.51 3.04
N PHE A 338 -7.87 15.53 2.28
CA PHE A 338 -7.82 15.50 0.83
C PHE A 338 -9.10 14.84 0.32
N TYR A 339 -9.83 15.54 -0.53
CA TYR A 339 -11.03 15.04 -1.18
C TYR A 339 -10.77 14.95 -2.68
N LYS A 340 -10.98 13.76 -3.24
CA LYS A 340 -10.80 13.52 -4.67
C LYS A 340 -11.73 14.41 -5.49
N ALA A 341 -11.22 15.11 -6.48
CA ALA A 341 -12.02 15.84 -7.42
C ALA A 341 -12.79 14.89 -8.35
N GLU A 342 -13.88 15.39 -8.93
CA GLU A 342 -14.76 14.63 -9.82
C GLU A 342 -14.00 14.01 -10.99
N GLU A 343 -14.48 12.87 -11.50
CA GLU A 343 -13.78 12.04 -12.48
C GLU A 343 -13.41 12.78 -13.78
N TYR A 344 -14.16 13.81 -14.16
CA TYR A 344 -13.85 14.60 -15.37
C TYR A 344 -12.59 15.46 -15.21
N HIS A 345 -12.13 15.73 -13.98
CA HIS A 345 -10.85 16.40 -13.69
C HIS A 345 -9.65 15.45 -13.72
N GLN A 346 -9.86 14.15 -13.46
CA GLN A 346 -8.78 13.17 -13.41
C GLN A 346 -8.18 12.98 -14.81
N ASN A 347 -6.85 13.13 -14.93
CA ASN A 347 -6.11 13.03 -16.18
C ASN A 347 -6.68 13.94 -17.32
N TYR A 348 -7.12 15.15 -16.94
CA TYR A 348 -7.81 16.05 -17.86
C TYR A 348 -7.03 16.33 -19.14
N LEU A 349 -5.73 16.63 -19.06
CA LEU A 349 -4.89 16.93 -20.23
C LEU A 349 -4.54 15.69 -21.07
N ASP A 350 -4.73 14.47 -20.55
CA ASP A 350 -4.61 13.25 -21.35
C ASP A 350 -5.89 13.00 -22.14
N LYS A 351 -7.06 13.26 -21.52
CA LYS A 351 -8.37 13.16 -22.14
C LYS A 351 -8.62 14.32 -23.13
N ASN A 352 -8.02 15.49 -22.89
CA ASN A 352 -8.19 16.73 -23.64
C ASN A 352 -6.84 17.36 -24.03
N PRO A 353 -6.14 16.86 -25.07
CA PRO A 353 -4.78 17.32 -25.43
C PRO A 353 -4.67 18.82 -25.78
N GLY A 354 -5.78 19.47 -26.19
CA GLY A 354 -5.87 20.91 -26.45
C GLY A 354 -6.49 21.70 -25.32
N GLY A 355 -6.68 21.09 -24.13
CA GLY A 355 -7.27 21.74 -22.96
C GLY A 355 -6.38 22.84 -22.38
N TYR A 356 -7.00 23.67 -21.53
CA TYR A 356 -6.29 24.75 -20.82
C TYR A 356 -5.16 24.20 -19.95
N CYS A 357 -3.98 24.83 -20.07
CA CYS A 357 -2.83 24.57 -19.22
C CYS A 357 -2.00 25.85 -19.09
N HIS A 358 -1.72 26.27 -17.84
CA HIS A 358 -0.87 27.42 -17.56
C HIS A 358 0.63 27.09 -17.69
N LEU A 359 1.00 25.78 -17.69
CA LEU A 359 2.38 25.35 -17.83
C LEU A 359 2.83 25.34 -19.29
N SER A 360 4.03 25.81 -19.54
CA SER A 360 4.63 25.77 -20.88
C SER A 360 5.07 24.34 -21.25
N PRO A 361 5.15 24.00 -22.55
CA PRO A 361 5.65 22.70 -22.98
C PRO A 361 7.05 22.35 -22.46
N ALA A 362 7.92 23.34 -22.26
CA ALA A 362 9.27 23.16 -21.75
C ALA A 362 9.29 22.62 -20.31
N ILE A 363 8.28 22.93 -19.49
CA ILE A 363 8.16 22.41 -18.14
C ILE A 363 7.93 20.90 -18.13
N PHE A 364 7.17 20.37 -19.07
CA PHE A 364 6.93 18.92 -19.17
C PHE A 364 8.20 18.15 -19.59
N GLU A 365 9.12 18.78 -20.31
CA GLU A 365 10.43 18.16 -20.61
C GLU A 365 11.28 18.04 -19.34
N LEU A 366 11.25 19.04 -18.45
CA LEU A 366 11.92 18.97 -17.15
C LEU A 366 11.47 17.76 -16.32
N ALA A 367 10.16 17.42 -16.36
CA ALA A 367 9.63 16.24 -15.65
C ALA A 367 10.22 14.92 -16.16
N ARG A 368 10.55 14.83 -17.45
CA ARG A 368 11.12 13.63 -18.10
C ARG A 368 12.62 13.46 -17.88
N MET A 369 13.33 14.53 -17.47
CA MET A 369 14.79 14.47 -17.29
C MET A 369 15.16 13.54 -16.14
N LYS A 370 16.14 12.64 -16.39
CA LYS A 370 16.67 11.77 -15.34
C LYS A 370 17.61 12.54 -14.39
N PRO A 371 17.86 12.02 -13.17
CA PRO A 371 18.67 12.69 -12.15
C PRO A 371 20.11 13.03 -12.56
N HIS A 372 20.62 12.47 -13.66
CA HIS A 372 22.02 12.58 -14.11
C HIS A 372 22.16 13.22 -15.52
N GLU A 373 21.11 13.80 -16.05
CA GLU A 373 21.10 14.66 -17.24
C GLU A 373 20.86 16.11 -16.84
#